data_6e62c678f189fca385d6f648262dbaa9
#
_entry.id   6e62c678f189fca385d6f648262dbaa9
#
_cell.length_a   1.000
_cell.length_b   1.000
_cell.length_c   1.000
_cell.angle_alpha   90.00
_cell.angle_beta   90.00
_cell.angle_gamma   90.00
#
_symmetry.space_group_name_H-M   'P 1'
#
loop_
_entity.id
_entity.type
_entity.pdbx_description
1 polymer ?
#
loop_
_entity_poly.entity_id
_entity_poly.type
_entity_poly.pdbx_seq_one_letter_code
_entity_poly.pdbx_strand_id
1 'polypeptide(L)'
;AGFPSTVYEFVKSGRYPRNGWFRRLTKHDDEHIKVSLESVGMWENCQKPIGSLSGGQKQRAVIARMFASDPDIFVLDEPTTGMDTGTTETFYKLMNHSAHEHDKAVLMITHDPEEVKAYADRNIHLVRNQNLPWRCFNVHEKDREEENNVK
;
A
#
# COMPACT_ATOMS: atom_id res chain seq x y z
N ALA A 1 13.30 -24.47 -5.13
CA ALA A 1 14.44 -23.56 -5.09
C ALA A 1 13.92 -22.17 -5.46
N GLY A 2 13.84 -21.26 -4.47
CA GLY A 2 13.41 -19.89 -4.72
C GLY A 2 14.48 -19.12 -5.50
N PHE A 3 14.05 -18.18 -6.30
CA PHE A 3 14.95 -17.28 -7.02
C PHE A 3 15.81 -16.52 -6.00
N PRO A 4 17.15 -16.53 -6.10
CA PRO A 4 18.04 -15.95 -5.10
C PRO A 4 18.12 -14.41 -5.26
N SER A 5 16.97 -13.72 -5.17
CA SER A 5 16.96 -12.27 -5.19
C SER A 5 17.07 -11.70 -3.78
N THR A 6 17.86 -10.65 -3.64
CA THR A 6 17.92 -9.85 -2.42
C THR A 6 16.64 -9.02 -2.25
N VAL A 7 16.41 -8.52 -1.04
CA VAL A 7 15.33 -7.56 -0.78
C VAL A 7 15.47 -6.32 -1.67
N TYR A 8 16.69 -5.83 -1.84
CA TYR A 8 16.99 -4.70 -2.73
C TYR A 8 16.57 -4.97 -4.17
N GLU A 9 16.95 -6.12 -4.75
CA GLU A 9 16.57 -6.51 -6.11
C GLU A 9 15.06 -6.68 -6.28
N PHE A 10 14.40 -7.21 -5.26
CA PHE A 10 12.95 -7.32 -5.25
C PHE A 10 12.27 -5.94 -5.28
N VAL A 11 12.69 -5.00 -4.41
CA VAL A 11 12.13 -3.63 -4.38
C VAL A 11 12.47 -2.88 -5.66
N LYS A 12 13.70 -3.03 -6.15
CA LYS A 12 14.17 -2.48 -7.43
C LYS A 12 13.29 -2.88 -8.61
N SER A 13 12.72 -4.08 -8.59
CA SER A 13 11.82 -4.52 -9.65
C SER A 13 10.55 -3.67 -9.79
N GLY A 14 10.17 -2.91 -8.75
CA GLY A 14 9.07 -1.94 -8.80
C GLY A 14 9.34 -0.74 -9.72
N ARG A 15 10.60 -0.39 -9.99
CA ARG A 15 10.96 0.75 -10.86
C ARG A 15 10.90 0.45 -12.36
N TYR A 16 11.00 -0.81 -12.76
CA TYR A 16 11.03 -1.18 -14.19
C TYR A 16 9.80 -0.75 -15.00
N PRO A 17 8.56 -0.86 -14.51
CA PRO A 17 7.39 -0.43 -15.28
C PRO A 17 7.43 1.04 -15.68
N ARG A 18 7.94 1.92 -14.81
CA ARG A 18 8.02 3.37 -15.06
C ARG A 18 9.11 3.73 -16.05
N ASN A 19 10.22 3.02 -16.02
CA ASN A 19 11.41 3.34 -16.82
C ASN A 19 11.50 2.58 -18.14
N GLY A 20 10.59 1.63 -18.39
CA GLY A 20 10.65 0.72 -19.53
C GLY A 20 11.66 -0.41 -19.30
N TRP A 21 11.34 -1.59 -19.85
CA TRP A 21 12.08 -2.84 -19.61
C TRP A 21 13.57 -2.81 -19.96
N PHE A 22 13.97 -1.94 -20.91
CA PHE A 22 15.35 -1.85 -21.41
C PHE A 22 16.12 -0.63 -20.88
N ARG A 23 15.52 0.20 -20.03
CA ARG A 23 16.20 1.39 -19.51
C ARG A 23 17.04 1.03 -18.29
N ARG A 24 18.30 1.49 -18.28
CA ARG A 24 19.12 1.41 -17.08
C ARG A 24 18.56 2.31 -15.99
N LEU A 25 18.53 1.79 -14.76
CA LEU A 25 18.17 2.60 -13.59
C LEU A 25 19.20 3.71 -13.39
N THR A 26 18.70 4.85 -12.98
CA THR A 26 19.50 6.05 -12.71
C THR A 26 19.84 6.13 -11.22
N LYS A 27 20.71 7.05 -10.82
CA LYS A 27 20.97 7.35 -9.40
C LYS A 27 19.70 7.78 -8.65
N HIS A 28 18.81 8.49 -9.33
CA HIS A 28 17.51 8.88 -8.76
C HIS A 28 16.62 7.68 -8.47
N ASP A 29 16.62 6.65 -9.33
CA ASP A 29 15.89 5.41 -9.07
C ASP A 29 16.46 4.66 -7.85
N ASP A 30 17.78 4.61 -7.72
CA ASP A 30 18.45 4.00 -6.56
C ASP A 30 18.09 4.74 -5.25
N GLU A 31 17.96 6.05 -5.30
CA GLU A 31 17.54 6.88 -4.17
C GLU A 31 16.10 6.61 -3.77
N HIS A 32 15.17 6.51 -4.73
CA HIS A 32 13.78 6.10 -4.48
C HIS A 32 13.68 4.70 -3.84
N ILE A 33 14.46 3.74 -4.32
CA ILE A 33 14.51 2.39 -3.74
C ILE A 33 14.98 2.46 -2.29
N LYS A 34 16.03 3.23 -2.02
CA LYS A 34 16.58 3.43 -0.68
C LYS A 34 15.53 4.02 0.25
N VAL A 35 14.93 5.15 -0.12
CA VAL A 35 13.87 5.83 0.67
C VAL A 35 12.69 4.89 0.93
N SER A 36 12.26 4.13 -0.08
CA SER A 36 11.18 3.16 0.08
C SER A 36 11.51 2.04 1.08
N LEU A 37 12.76 1.58 1.11
CA LEU A 37 13.22 0.58 2.09
C LEU A 37 13.36 1.18 3.49
N GLU A 38 13.84 2.41 3.61
CA GLU A 38 13.96 3.14 4.88
C GLU A 38 12.59 3.42 5.50
N SER A 39 11.60 3.83 4.69
CA SER A 39 10.23 4.15 5.16
C SER A 39 9.53 2.98 5.84
N VAL A 40 9.88 1.75 5.49
CA VAL A 40 9.32 0.52 6.11
C VAL A 40 10.32 -0.17 7.05
N GLY A 41 11.44 0.46 7.39
CA GLY A 41 12.46 -0.09 8.27
C GLY A 41 13.17 -1.35 7.73
N MET A 42 13.35 -1.44 6.41
CA MET A 42 13.94 -2.62 5.75
C MET A 42 15.32 -2.35 5.15
N TRP A 43 15.86 -1.14 5.25
CA TRP A 43 17.15 -0.80 4.67
C TRP A 43 18.30 -1.69 5.17
N GLU A 44 18.40 -1.93 6.49
CA GLU A 44 19.39 -2.80 7.10
C GLU A 44 19.32 -4.26 6.60
N ASN A 45 18.16 -4.65 6.06
CA ASN A 45 17.91 -5.98 5.54
C ASN A 45 18.01 -6.07 4.00
N CYS A 46 18.37 -4.97 3.32
CA CYS A 46 18.26 -4.86 1.86
C CYS A 46 19.10 -5.92 1.10
N GLN A 47 20.22 -6.39 1.68
CA GLN A 47 21.07 -7.42 1.08
C GLN A 47 20.68 -8.85 1.44
N LYS A 48 19.71 -9.05 2.35
CA LYS A 48 19.27 -10.40 2.70
C LYS A 48 18.48 -11.04 1.55
N PRO A 49 18.62 -12.36 1.35
CA PRO A 49 17.73 -13.09 0.44
C PRO A 49 16.27 -12.95 0.87
N ILE A 50 15.36 -12.63 -0.06
CA ILE A 50 13.93 -12.45 0.25
C ILE A 50 13.31 -13.73 0.85
N GLY A 51 13.82 -14.91 0.48
CA GLY A 51 13.37 -16.19 1.02
C GLY A 51 13.67 -16.38 2.50
N SER A 52 14.66 -15.67 3.06
CA SER A 52 15.07 -15.77 4.47
C SER A 52 14.27 -14.86 5.41
N LEU A 53 13.40 -14.01 4.87
CA LEU A 53 12.61 -13.07 5.65
C LEU A 53 11.45 -13.73 6.40
N SER A 54 11.13 -13.19 7.59
CA SER A 54 9.87 -13.51 8.28
C SER A 54 8.64 -13.02 7.48
N GLY A 55 7.44 -13.50 7.83
CA GLY A 55 6.20 -13.06 7.19
C GLY A 55 6.02 -11.54 7.19
N GLY A 56 6.17 -10.90 8.35
CA GLY A 56 6.06 -9.44 8.47
C GLY A 56 7.17 -8.68 7.72
N GLN A 57 8.40 -9.22 7.66
CA GLN A 57 9.46 -8.63 6.85
C GLN A 57 9.17 -8.73 5.34
N LYS A 58 8.62 -9.86 4.88
CA LYS A 58 8.19 -10.02 3.48
C LYS A 58 7.12 -8.99 3.12
N GLN A 59 6.16 -8.80 4.00
CA GLN A 59 5.08 -7.84 3.81
C GLN A 59 5.62 -6.40 3.72
N ARG A 60 6.53 -6.00 4.62
CA ARG A 60 7.23 -4.71 4.54
C ARG A 60 8.03 -4.56 3.24
N ALA A 61 8.68 -5.61 2.75
CA ALA A 61 9.37 -5.57 1.47
C ALA A 61 8.40 -5.37 0.28
N VAL A 62 7.19 -5.97 0.33
CA VAL A 62 6.14 -5.75 -0.68
C VAL A 62 5.67 -4.28 -0.65
N ILE A 63 5.45 -3.70 0.53
CA ILE A 63 5.10 -2.29 0.67
C ILE A 63 6.21 -1.40 0.11
N ALA A 64 7.48 -1.65 0.44
CA ALA A 64 8.61 -0.90 -0.11
C ALA A 64 8.66 -0.96 -1.64
N ARG A 65 8.39 -2.13 -2.24
CA ARG A 65 8.33 -2.29 -3.69
C ARG A 65 7.20 -1.48 -4.32
N MET A 66 6.05 -1.44 -3.68
CA MET A 66 4.90 -0.64 -4.09
C MET A 66 5.25 0.86 -4.08
N PHE A 67 5.87 1.36 -3.02
CA PHE A 67 6.35 2.75 -2.97
C PHE A 67 7.44 3.04 -3.98
N ALA A 68 8.39 2.12 -4.16
CA ALA A 68 9.45 2.28 -5.16
C ALA A 68 8.90 2.41 -6.59
N SER A 69 7.73 1.87 -6.91
CA SER A 69 7.09 2.05 -8.22
C SER A 69 6.56 3.46 -8.44
N ASP A 70 6.37 4.24 -7.37
CA ASP A 70 5.89 5.63 -7.36
C ASP A 70 4.67 5.83 -8.26
N PRO A 71 3.57 5.12 -8.03
CA PRO A 71 2.37 5.21 -8.85
C PRO A 71 1.62 6.50 -8.57
N ASP A 72 0.80 6.95 -9.52
CA ASP A 72 -0.12 8.07 -9.31
C ASP A 72 -1.39 7.63 -8.56
N ILE A 73 -1.74 6.34 -8.66
CA ILE A 73 -2.91 5.73 -8.00
C ILE A 73 -2.49 4.42 -7.34
N PHE A 74 -2.74 4.28 -6.04
CA PHE A 74 -2.66 3.02 -5.31
C PHE A 74 -4.03 2.35 -5.31
N VAL A 75 -4.10 1.09 -5.74
CA VAL A 75 -5.31 0.26 -5.62
C VAL A 75 -4.97 -0.93 -4.75
N LEU A 76 -5.62 -1.03 -3.60
CA LEU A 76 -5.27 -1.93 -2.51
C LEU A 76 -6.50 -2.76 -2.11
N ASP A 77 -6.34 -4.08 -2.05
CA ASP A 77 -7.38 -5.01 -1.64
C ASP A 77 -6.92 -5.70 -0.35
N GLU A 78 -7.61 -5.42 0.76
CA GLU A 78 -7.33 -5.93 2.11
C GLU A 78 -5.83 -5.84 2.49
N PRO A 79 -5.18 -4.66 2.34
CA PRO A 79 -3.72 -4.56 2.39
C PRO A 79 -3.13 -4.86 3.76
N THR A 80 -3.91 -4.74 4.83
CA THR A 80 -3.48 -4.91 6.24
C THR A 80 -3.67 -6.32 6.77
N THR A 81 -4.32 -7.20 5.99
CA THR A 81 -4.57 -8.59 6.39
C THR A 81 -3.26 -9.31 6.73
N GLY A 82 -3.16 -9.78 7.98
CA GLY A 82 -1.98 -10.49 8.48
C GLY A 82 -0.80 -9.59 8.88
N MET A 83 -0.97 -8.28 8.89
CA MET A 83 0.01 -7.35 9.46
C MET A 83 -0.12 -7.31 10.99
N ASP A 84 1.01 -7.10 11.67
CA ASP A 84 1.00 -6.68 13.07
C ASP A 84 0.58 -5.21 13.19
N THR A 85 0.08 -4.82 14.38
CA THR A 85 -0.45 -3.46 14.63
C THR A 85 0.55 -2.36 14.28
N GLY A 86 1.84 -2.53 14.59
CA GLY A 86 2.87 -1.52 14.29
C GLY A 86 3.12 -1.37 12.79
N THR A 87 3.10 -2.47 12.06
CA THR A 87 3.23 -2.46 10.59
C THR A 87 1.99 -1.84 9.94
N THR A 88 0.78 -2.16 10.43
CA THR A 88 -0.48 -1.57 9.98
C THR A 88 -0.49 -0.05 10.16
N GLU A 89 -0.14 0.44 11.33
CA GLU A 89 -0.08 1.88 11.60
C GLU A 89 0.93 2.59 10.70
N THR A 90 2.10 2.02 10.51
CA THR A 90 3.13 2.55 9.61
C THR A 90 2.63 2.61 8.17
N PHE A 91 1.95 1.55 7.71
CA PHE A 91 1.35 1.49 6.38
C PHE A 91 0.34 2.61 6.16
N TYR A 92 -0.61 2.81 7.08
CA TYR A 92 -1.60 3.89 6.94
C TYR A 92 -0.98 5.29 6.97
N LYS A 93 0.02 5.52 7.83
CA LYS A 93 0.77 6.79 7.85
C LYS A 93 1.43 7.08 6.50
N LEU A 94 2.02 6.07 5.87
CA LEU A 94 2.64 6.21 4.55
C LEU A 94 1.61 6.46 3.45
N MET A 95 0.44 5.79 3.48
CA MET A 95 -0.65 6.02 2.52
C MET A 95 -1.20 7.42 2.65
N ASN A 96 -1.47 7.86 3.88
CA ASN A 96 -1.97 9.20 4.16
C ASN A 96 -0.97 10.28 3.70
N HIS A 97 0.31 10.12 4.04
CA HIS A 97 1.37 11.01 3.57
C HIS A 97 1.45 11.07 2.03
N SER A 98 1.34 9.92 1.35
CA SER A 98 1.34 9.87 -0.11
C SER A 98 0.15 10.60 -0.72
N ALA A 99 -1.04 10.49 -0.11
CA ALA A 99 -2.25 11.15 -0.60
C ALA A 99 -2.19 12.67 -0.40
N HIS A 100 -1.80 13.14 0.78
CA HIS A 100 -1.90 14.55 1.15
C HIS A 100 -0.68 15.39 0.79
N GLU A 101 0.52 14.79 0.77
CA GLU A 101 1.76 15.54 0.51
C GLU A 101 2.32 15.32 -0.90
N HIS A 102 1.86 14.28 -1.59
CA HIS A 102 2.37 13.92 -2.92
C HIS A 102 1.29 13.80 -3.99
N ASP A 103 0.06 14.30 -3.74
CA ASP A 103 -1.06 14.30 -4.67
C ASP A 103 -1.37 12.90 -5.26
N LYS A 104 -1.14 11.82 -4.49
CA LYS A 104 -1.43 10.45 -4.93
C LYS A 104 -2.86 10.07 -4.57
N ALA A 105 -3.55 9.38 -5.47
CA ALA A 105 -4.84 8.79 -5.15
C ALA A 105 -4.66 7.42 -4.49
N VAL A 106 -5.42 7.16 -3.41
CA VAL A 106 -5.42 5.86 -2.73
C VAL A 106 -6.84 5.31 -2.71
N LEU A 107 -7.05 4.21 -3.42
CA LEU A 107 -8.29 3.44 -3.39
C LEU A 107 -8.05 2.15 -2.61
N MET A 108 -8.74 1.99 -1.49
CA MET A 108 -8.59 0.84 -0.62
C MET A 108 -9.91 0.10 -0.44
N ILE A 109 -9.85 -1.22 -0.52
CA ILE A 109 -10.96 -2.10 -0.17
C ILE A 109 -10.60 -2.74 1.17
N THR A 110 -11.45 -2.57 2.18
CA THR A 110 -11.32 -3.19 3.50
C THR A 110 -12.67 -3.50 4.07
N HIS A 111 -12.72 -4.46 4.97
CA HIS A 111 -13.91 -4.79 5.76
C HIS A 111 -13.81 -4.27 7.21
N ASP A 112 -12.72 -3.58 7.57
CA ASP A 112 -12.53 -3.01 8.90
C ASP A 112 -13.08 -1.57 8.99
N PRO A 113 -14.20 -1.34 9.68
CA PRO A 113 -14.79 -0.01 9.80
C PRO A 113 -13.96 0.97 10.63
N GLU A 114 -13.11 0.48 11.54
CA GLU A 114 -12.26 1.36 12.36
C GLU A 114 -11.11 1.93 11.53
N GLU A 115 -10.55 1.13 10.61
CA GLU A 115 -9.55 1.59 9.65
C GLU A 115 -10.13 2.69 8.74
N VAL A 116 -11.35 2.47 8.23
CA VAL A 116 -12.05 3.46 7.39
C VAL A 116 -12.23 4.79 8.13
N LYS A 117 -12.75 4.76 9.36
CA LYS A 117 -12.96 5.97 10.17
C LYS A 117 -11.68 6.71 10.49
N ALA A 118 -10.60 5.97 10.74
CA ALA A 118 -9.33 6.57 11.15
C ALA A 118 -8.58 7.26 9.99
N TYR A 119 -8.65 6.69 8.78
CA TYR A 119 -7.72 7.02 7.71
C TYR A 119 -8.36 7.46 6.39
N ALA A 120 -9.63 7.10 6.12
CA ALA A 120 -10.27 7.46 4.86
C ALA A 120 -10.80 8.90 4.87
N ASP A 121 -10.58 9.65 3.78
CA ASP A 121 -11.21 10.96 3.56
C ASP A 121 -12.65 10.80 3.04
N ARG A 122 -12.85 9.78 2.19
CA ARG A 122 -14.15 9.43 1.62
C ARG A 122 -14.39 7.93 1.78
N ASN A 123 -15.63 7.56 2.06
CA ASN A 123 -16.04 6.20 2.29
C ASN A 123 -17.19 5.82 1.33
N ILE A 124 -17.03 4.70 0.62
CA ILE A 124 -18.06 4.12 -0.24
C ILE A 124 -18.47 2.78 0.37
N HIS A 125 -19.63 2.75 1.00
CA HIS A 125 -20.16 1.56 1.62
C HIS A 125 -21.07 0.78 0.66
N LEU A 126 -20.67 -0.45 0.30
CA LEU A 126 -21.41 -1.35 -0.57
C LEU A 126 -22.28 -2.29 0.27
N VAL A 127 -23.60 -2.09 0.26
CA VAL A 127 -24.56 -2.94 0.98
C VAL A 127 -25.32 -3.82 0.01
N ARG A 128 -25.29 -5.14 0.23
CA ARG A 128 -26.00 -6.08 -0.63
C ARG A 128 -27.51 -5.84 -0.54
N ASN A 129 -28.15 -5.63 -1.68
CA ASN A 129 -29.61 -5.54 -1.76
C ASN A 129 -30.21 -6.95 -1.78
N GLN A 130 -30.83 -7.36 -0.67
CA GLN A 130 -31.45 -8.69 -0.53
C GLN A 130 -32.74 -8.85 -1.32
N ASN A 131 -33.36 -7.76 -1.76
CA ASN A 131 -34.66 -7.78 -2.44
C ASN A 131 -34.55 -7.87 -3.97
N LEU A 132 -33.38 -7.88 -4.52
CA LEU A 132 -33.15 -7.96 -5.96
C LEU A 132 -32.52 -9.31 -6.35
N PRO A 133 -33.00 -9.92 -7.47
CA PRO A 133 -32.64 -11.29 -7.84
C PRO A 133 -31.17 -11.48 -8.27
N TRP A 134 -30.46 -10.42 -8.59
CA TRP A 134 -29.05 -10.44 -8.96
C TRP A 134 -28.23 -9.67 -7.95
N ARG A 135 -26.93 -9.95 -7.85
CA ARG A 135 -25.97 -9.34 -6.88
C ARG A 135 -25.90 -7.81 -7.00
N CYS A 136 -27.02 -7.14 -6.75
CA CYS A 136 -27.10 -5.68 -6.72
C CYS A 136 -26.67 -5.15 -5.35
N PHE A 137 -25.95 -4.06 -5.35
CA PHE A 137 -25.51 -3.37 -4.15
C PHE A 137 -26.12 -1.97 -4.12
N ASN A 138 -26.51 -1.52 -2.93
CA ASN A 138 -26.74 -0.11 -2.67
C ASN A 138 -25.39 0.53 -2.36
N VAL A 139 -25.16 1.68 -2.93
CA VAL A 139 -23.94 2.47 -2.72
C VAL A 139 -24.30 3.61 -1.79
N HIS A 140 -23.62 3.69 -0.65
CA HIS A 140 -23.70 4.82 0.27
C HIS A 140 -22.34 5.47 0.35
N GLU A 141 -22.28 6.73 -0.04
CA GLU A 141 -21.06 7.55 0.05
C GLU A 141 -21.17 8.46 1.28
N LYS A 142 -20.08 8.59 2.04
CA LYS A 142 -19.95 9.49 3.18
C LYS A 142 -18.60 10.14 3.14
N ASP A 143 -18.57 11.44 3.30
CA ASP A 143 -17.34 12.20 3.52
C ASP A 143 -17.01 12.28 5.01
N ARG A 144 -15.72 12.32 5.36
CA ARG A 144 -15.23 12.38 6.75
C ARG A 144 -15.79 13.57 7.53
N GLU A 145 -16.10 14.67 6.85
CA GLU A 145 -16.64 15.89 7.48
C GLU A 145 -18.08 15.70 8.00
N GLU A 146 -18.87 14.80 7.41
CA GLU A 146 -20.24 14.54 7.84
C GLU A 146 -20.32 13.71 9.12
N GLU A 147 -19.34 12.84 9.40
CA GLU A 147 -19.31 12.02 10.63
C GLU A 147 -18.98 12.83 11.89
N ASN A 148 -18.25 13.94 11.76
CA ASN A 148 -17.88 14.81 12.89
C ASN A 148 -18.99 15.81 13.29
N ASN A 149 -20.02 16.01 12.46
CA ASN A 149 -21.12 16.94 12.72
C ASN A 149 -22.36 16.29 13.36
N VAL A 150 -22.33 14.98 13.64
CA VAL A 150 -23.43 14.23 14.30
C VAL A 150 -23.05 13.93 15.76
N LYS A 151 -22.67 14.96 16.52
CA LYS A 151 -22.57 14.89 18.00
C LYS A 151 -23.38 16.00 18.64
#